data_a73b537e9a3be18a13b2aee6642a29ea
#
_entry.id   a73b537e9a3be18a13b2aee6642a29ea
#
_cell.length_a   1.000
_cell.length_b   1.000
_cell.length_c   1.000
_cell.angle_alpha   90.00
_cell.angle_beta   90.00
_cell.angle_gamma   90.00
#
_symmetry.space_group_name_H-M   'P 1'
#
loop_
_entity.id
_entity.type
_entity.pdbx_description
1 polymer ?
#
loop_
_entity_poly.entity_id
_entity_poly.type
_entity_poly.pdbx_seq_one_letter_code
_entity_poly.pdbx_strand_id
1 'polypeptide(L)'
;KKILCAHILDSKELITEALKKKFNKSSRITQSPTKTIRPIYNLCKLNAIQVIESHTSKSDKYNFAFNQLKLMIGINSLNLIETYDVSHISGSHAVTSCVVYNSNGPEKNSYRSFNIPTELAGNDTGSLKHTLERRMKRYGNENTIPDLILIDGGANQLNAIQNLLSNSNYKNLNVISIVKGKGRVKATETILSSKGILEIDNKSSAYLLLQEMRDEAHRFAIKAQRKKKNKTIKYSELDEIRGVGEKTKKILLKEFKSLKKIKSLSIQELKAIKCINQKTAVSIYNT
;
A
#
# COMPACT_ATOMS: atom_id res chain seq x y z
N LYS A 1 37.01 -12.28 -6.95
CA LYS A 1 35.79 -12.51 -7.73
C LYS A 1 35.81 -11.65 -9.00
N LYS A 2 35.14 -12.09 -10.07
CA LYS A 2 35.03 -11.37 -11.34
C LYS A 2 33.62 -10.82 -11.51
N ILE A 3 33.49 -9.54 -11.83
CA ILE A 3 32.22 -8.86 -12.10
C ILE A 3 32.27 -8.42 -13.57
N LEU A 4 31.26 -8.80 -14.33
CA LEU A 4 31.09 -8.39 -15.73
C LEU A 4 30.10 -7.24 -15.80
N CYS A 5 30.48 -6.14 -16.46
CA CYS A 5 29.65 -4.98 -16.70
C CYS A 5 29.45 -4.77 -18.20
N ALA A 6 28.24 -4.37 -18.60
CA ALA A 6 27.91 -4.11 -20.00
C ALA A 6 28.50 -2.78 -20.51
N HIS A 7 28.68 -1.81 -19.62
CA HIS A 7 29.16 -0.45 -19.94
C HIS A 7 30.44 -0.12 -19.19
N ILE A 8 31.17 0.88 -19.69
CA ILE A 8 32.32 1.48 -19.00
C ILE A 8 31.78 2.19 -17.75
N LEU A 9 32.40 1.90 -16.62
CA LEU A 9 32.08 2.55 -15.35
C LEU A 9 33.13 3.62 -15.10
N ASP A 10 32.74 4.89 -15.14
CA ASP A 10 33.64 6.02 -14.89
C ASP A 10 34.28 5.98 -13.51
N SER A 11 33.59 5.36 -12.53
CA SER A 11 34.02 5.21 -11.14
C SER A 11 34.46 3.78 -10.80
N LYS A 12 35.04 3.05 -11.74
CA LYS A 12 35.45 1.64 -11.58
C LYS A 12 36.34 1.39 -10.34
N GLU A 13 37.27 2.28 -10.08
CA GLU A 13 38.23 2.19 -8.96
C GLU A 13 37.50 2.35 -7.63
N LEU A 14 36.64 3.37 -7.50
CA LEU A 14 35.81 3.61 -6.30
C LEU A 14 34.88 2.43 -5.99
N ILE A 15 34.25 1.87 -7.01
CA ILE A 15 33.38 0.69 -6.85
C ILE A 15 34.18 -0.52 -6.39
N THR A 16 35.37 -0.73 -6.97
CA THR A 16 36.24 -1.85 -6.60
C THR A 16 36.70 -1.72 -5.14
N GLU A 17 37.06 -0.51 -4.70
CA GLU A 17 37.44 -0.23 -3.33
C GLU A 17 36.30 -0.39 -2.34
N ALA A 18 35.10 0.12 -2.67
CA ALA A 18 33.88 -0.04 -1.87
C ALA A 18 33.52 -1.52 -1.69
N LEU A 19 33.60 -2.31 -2.77
CA LEU A 19 33.37 -3.76 -2.72
C LEU A 19 34.41 -4.48 -1.87
N LYS A 20 35.70 -4.08 -1.94
CA LYS A 20 36.75 -4.62 -1.10
C LYS A 20 36.48 -4.33 0.38
N LYS A 21 36.15 -3.09 0.72
CA LYS A 21 35.77 -2.69 2.10
C LYS A 21 34.54 -3.46 2.62
N LYS A 22 33.45 -3.54 1.82
CA LYS A 22 32.21 -4.15 2.26
C LYS A 22 32.26 -5.67 2.40
N PHE A 23 32.97 -6.36 1.51
CA PHE A 23 32.95 -7.83 1.44
C PHE A 23 34.30 -8.47 1.84
N ASN A 24 35.31 -7.69 2.19
CA ASN A 24 36.68 -8.12 2.51
C ASN A 24 37.26 -9.08 1.45
N LYS A 25 36.93 -8.89 0.18
CA LYS A 25 37.37 -9.71 -0.96
C LYS A 25 37.67 -8.83 -2.16
N SER A 26 38.82 -9.07 -2.79
CA SER A 26 39.18 -8.41 -4.04
C SER A 26 38.23 -8.86 -5.18
N SER A 27 37.73 -7.89 -5.94
CA SER A 27 36.86 -8.12 -7.09
C SER A 27 37.41 -7.40 -8.32
N ARG A 28 37.49 -8.09 -9.45
CA ARG A 28 37.93 -7.51 -10.72
C ARG A 28 36.72 -7.20 -11.60
N ILE A 29 36.55 -5.95 -11.95
CA ILE A 29 35.47 -5.52 -12.88
C ILE A 29 36.03 -5.56 -14.31
N THR A 30 35.29 -6.19 -15.23
CA THR A 30 35.71 -6.36 -16.62
C THR A 30 34.48 -6.29 -17.54
N GLN A 31 34.69 -5.86 -18.77
CA GLN A 31 33.65 -5.75 -19.81
C GLN A 31 33.66 -6.90 -20.81
N SER A 32 34.77 -7.66 -20.86
CA SER A 32 34.94 -8.73 -21.85
C SER A 32 34.61 -10.10 -21.25
N PRO A 33 33.48 -10.75 -21.63
CA PRO A 33 33.17 -12.09 -21.23
C PRO A 33 34.11 -13.09 -21.92
N THR A 34 34.56 -14.11 -21.22
CA THR A 34 35.25 -15.26 -21.82
C THR A 34 34.28 -16.07 -22.70
N LYS A 35 34.80 -16.92 -23.62
CA LYS A 35 33.93 -17.75 -24.48
C LYS A 35 32.90 -18.56 -23.69
N THR A 36 33.26 -19.10 -22.54
CA THR A 36 32.39 -19.92 -21.67
C THR A 36 31.27 -19.11 -21.00
N ILE A 37 31.52 -17.85 -20.66
CA ILE A 37 30.57 -17.00 -19.92
C ILE A 37 29.73 -16.16 -20.88
N ARG A 38 30.12 -16.02 -22.14
CA ARG A 38 29.44 -15.20 -23.15
C ARG A 38 27.94 -15.52 -23.31
N PRO A 39 27.47 -16.80 -23.32
CA PRO A 39 26.05 -17.09 -23.42
C PRO A 39 25.26 -16.56 -22.23
N ILE A 40 25.76 -16.72 -20.99
CA ILE A 40 25.12 -16.23 -19.77
C ILE A 40 25.11 -14.70 -19.77
N TYR A 41 26.20 -14.05 -20.18
CA TYR A 41 26.26 -12.59 -20.30
C TYR A 41 25.23 -12.06 -21.29
N ASN A 42 25.06 -12.68 -22.46
CA ASN A 42 24.07 -12.30 -23.44
C ASN A 42 22.63 -12.48 -22.92
N LEU A 43 22.37 -13.57 -22.20
CA LEU A 43 21.08 -13.79 -21.55
C LEU A 43 20.77 -12.71 -20.50
N CYS A 44 21.72 -12.38 -19.65
CA CYS A 44 21.57 -11.31 -18.67
C CYS A 44 21.30 -9.95 -19.37
N LYS A 45 22.00 -9.66 -20.47
CA LYS A 45 21.79 -8.44 -21.26
C LYS A 45 20.37 -8.38 -21.86
N LEU A 46 19.90 -9.48 -22.45
CA LEU A 46 18.55 -9.58 -22.99
C LEU A 46 17.49 -9.39 -21.89
N ASN A 47 17.66 -10.06 -20.75
CA ASN A 47 16.76 -9.88 -19.61
C ASN A 47 16.73 -8.44 -19.10
N ALA A 48 17.88 -7.78 -19.02
CA ALA A 48 17.94 -6.35 -18.63
C ALA A 48 17.22 -5.44 -19.62
N ILE A 49 17.39 -5.66 -20.93
CA ILE A 49 16.67 -4.93 -21.99
C ILE A 49 15.17 -5.17 -21.85
N GLN A 50 14.72 -6.42 -21.69
CA GLN A 50 13.30 -6.75 -21.52
C GLN A 50 12.68 -6.09 -20.28
N VAL A 51 13.41 -6.03 -19.16
CA VAL A 51 12.97 -5.34 -17.95
C VAL A 51 12.84 -3.83 -18.22
N ILE A 52 13.82 -3.20 -18.85
CA ILE A 52 13.77 -1.77 -19.21
C ILE A 52 12.58 -1.48 -20.12
N GLU A 53 12.40 -2.24 -21.19
CA GLU A 53 11.28 -2.08 -22.13
C GLU A 53 9.93 -2.27 -21.43
N SER A 54 9.80 -3.27 -20.53
CA SER A 54 8.56 -3.48 -19.77
C SER A 54 8.26 -2.35 -18.78
N HIS A 55 9.28 -1.72 -18.18
CA HIS A 55 9.12 -0.57 -17.30
C HIS A 55 8.80 0.70 -18.07
N THR A 56 9.47 0.96 -19.18
CA THR A 56 9.21 2.13 -20.03
C THR A 56 7.78 2.09 -20.57
N SER A 57 7.33 0.94 -21.09
CA SER A 57 5.96 0.80 -21.58
C SER A 57 4.89 0.97 -20.49
N LYS A 58 5.16 0.55 -19.26
CA LYS A 58 4.24 0.78 -18.13
C LYS A 58 4.18 2.24 -17.70
N SER A 59 5.32 2.91 -17.58
CA SER A 59 5.38 4.33 -17.25
C SER A 59 4.67 5.17 -18.32
N ASP A 60 4.89 4.87 -19.59
CA ASP A 60 4.23 5.58 -20.70
C ASP A 60 2.70 5.43 -20.65
N LYS A 61 2.21 4.22 -20.32
CA LYS A 61 0.79 3.95 -20.15
C LYS A 61 0.16 4.79 -19.02
N TYR A 62 0.80 4.85 -17.86
CA TYR A 62 0.30 5.66 -16.74
C TYR A 62 0.38 7.15 -17.08
N ASN A 63 1.48 7.61 -17.63
CA ASN A 63 1.66 9.00 -18.02
C ASN A 63 0.60 9.43 -19.03
N PHE A 64 0.30 8.61 -20.04
CA PHE A 64 -0.77 8.87 -21.00
C PHE A 64 -2.14 8.94 -20.31
N ALA A 65 -2.46 7.99 -19.42
CA ALA A 65 -3.73 7.97 -18.69
C ALA A 65 -3.88 9.19 -17.75
N PHE A 66 -2.82 9.59 -17.06
CA PHE A 66 -2.78 10.80 -16.24
C PHE A 66 -3.03 12.07 -17.07
N ASN A 67 -2.39 12.19 -18.23
CA ASN A 67 -2.61 13.33 -19.15
C ASN A 67 -4.04 13.36 -19.68
N GLN A 68 -4.60 12.21 -20.04
CA GLN A 68 -6.01 12.10 -20.44
C GLN A 68 -6.96 12.54 -19.31
N LEU A 69 -6.76 12.02 -18.10
CA LEU A 69 -7.56 12.34 -16.93
C LEU A 69 -7.47 13.83 -16.58
N LYS A 70 -6.26 14.41 -16.63
CA LYS A 70 -6.01 15.83 -16.42
C LYS A 70 -6.87 16.71 -17.36
N LEU A 71 -6.88 16.38 -18.64
CA LEU A 71 -7.67 17.11 -19.64
C LEU A 71 -9.18 16.97 -19.38
N MET A 72 -9.65 15.78 -19.00
CA MET A 72 -11.07 15.51 -18.76
C MET A 72 -11.60 16.22 -17.53
N ILE A 73 -10.80 16.33 -16.47
CA ILE A 73 -11.18 17.05 -15.24
C ILE A 73 -11.02 18.57 -15.43
N GLY A 74 -10.19 19.00 -16.40
CA GLY A 74 -9.91 20.41 -16.66
C GLY A 74 -9.00 21.07 -15.64
N ILE A 75 -7.97 20.32 -15.16
CA ILE A 75 -6.98 20.82 -14.21
C ILE A 75 -5.62 21.06 -14.89
N ASN A 76 -4.83 22.00 -14.35
CA ASN A 76 -3.57 22.41 -14.96
C ASN A 76 -2.43 21.41 -14.71
N SER A 77 -2.44 20.73 -13.59
CA SER A 77 -1.43 19.72 -13.26
C SER A 77 -2.09 18.49 -12.61
N LEU A 78 -1.52 17.31 -12.88
CA LEU A 78 -1.94 16.06 -12.26
C LEU A 78 -0.71 15.16 -12.15
N ASN A 79 -0.08 15.15 -10.98
CA ASN A 79 1.12 14.36 -10.69
C ASN A 79 0.87 13.30 -9.64
N LEU A 80 -0.04 13.59 -8.69
CA LEU A 80 -0.31 12.72 -7.55
C LEU A 80 -1.82 12.58 -7.32
N ILE A 81 -2.28 11.33 -7.24
CA ILE A 81 -3.68 10.99 -6.94
C ILE A 81 -3.71 10.15 -5.68
N GLU A 82 -4.53 10.54 -4.71
CA GLU A 82 -4.87 9.72 -3.57
C GLU A 82 -6.26 9.11 -3.74
N THR A 83 -6.39 7.80 -3.60
CA THR A 83 -7.68 7.09 -3.72
C THR A 83 -8.07 6.49 -2.39
N TYR A 84 -9.32 6.74 -1.99
CA TYR A 84 -9.88 6.33 -0.70
C TYR A 84 -11.02 5.33 -0.85
N ASP A 85 -10.96 4.25 -0.09
CA ASP A 85 -12.03 3.27 0.09
C ASP A 85 -12.32 3.07 1.58
N VAL A 86 -13.60 3.13 1.95
CA VAL A 86 -14.07 2.85 3.31
C VAL A 86 -14.62 1.47 3.37
N SER A 87 -13.98 0.60 4.12
CA SER A 87 -14.35 -0.80 4.23
C SER A 87 -14.75 -1.16 5.66
N HIS A 88 -15.92 -1.79 5.81
CA HIS A 88 -16.44 -2.28 7.08
C HIS A 88 -16.24 -3.80 7.21
N ILE A 89 -15.80 -4.23 8.40
CA ILE A 89 -15.91 -5.63 8.82
C ILE A 89 -17.18 -5.74 9.66
N SER A 90 -17.98 -6.77 9.42
CA SER A 90 -19.10 -7.12 10.30
C SER A 90 -18.63 -7.09 11.75
N GLY A 91 -19.11 -6.13 12.55
CA GLY A 91 -19.02 -6.12 14.01
C GLY A 91 -18.06 -5.14 14.62
N SER A 92 -17.29 -4.26 14.19
CA SER A 92 -16.64 -3.22 15.04
C SER A 92 -15.35 -2.55 14.54
N HIS A 93 -14.82 -2.90 13.39
CA HIS A 93 -13.50 -2.41 13.01
C HIS A 93 -13.51 -1.86 11.59
N ALA A 94 -14.04 -0.65 11.41
CA ALA A 94 -13.95 0.06 10.13
C ALA A 94 -12.50 0.50 9.86
N VAL A 95 -12.11 0.43 8.59
CA VAL A 95 -10.80 0.87 8.11
C VAL A 95 -10.99 1.65 6.83
N THR A 96 -10.40 2.82 6.73
CA THR A 96 -10.27 3.53 5.46
C THR A 96 -8.88 3.28 4.89
N SER A 97 -8.81 2.87 3.64
CA SER A 97 -7.58 2.74 2.89
C SER A 97 -7.31 3.99 2.06
N CYS A 98 -6.02 4.32 1.91
CA CYS A 98 -5.53 5.34 1.01
C CYS A 98 -4.43 4.73 0.17
N VAL A 99 -4.65 4.63 -1.13
CA VAL A 99 -3.61 4.25 -2.11
C VAL A 99 -3.20 5.48 -2.90
N VAL A 100 -1.94 5.50 -3.32
CA VAL A 100 -1.33 6.67 -3.96
C VAL A 100 -0.78 6.25 -5.32
N TYR A 101 -1.07 7.06 -6.33
CA TYR A 101 -0.59 6.89 -7.69
C TYR A 101 0.08 8.16 -8.19
N ASN A 102 1.13 8.00 -8.96
CA ASN A 102 1.78 9.05 -9.73
C ASN A 102 1.85 8.64 -11.22
N SER A 103 2.43 9.48 -12.07
CA SER A 103 2.56 9.22 -13.51
C SER A 103 3.40 7.99 -13.87
N ASN A 104 4.10 7.37 -12.89
CA ASN A 104 4.83 6.12 -13.06
C ASN A 104 4.03 4.89 -12.55
N GLY A 105 2.83 5.12 -11.99
CA GLY A 105 1.95 4.09 -11.45
C GLY A 105 1.80 4.11 -9.94
N PRO A 106 1.51 2.96 -9.30
CA PRO A 106 1.22 2.87 -7.87
C PRO A 106 2.44 3.12 -7.00
N GLU A 107 2.37 4.13 -6.12
CA GLU A 107 3.40 4.50 -5.14
C GLU A 107 3.14 3.77 -3.81
N LYS A 108 3.49 2.49 -3.75
CA LYS A 108 3.14 1.58 -2.63
C LYS A 108 3.71 2.00 -1.28
N ASN A 109 4.84 2.72 -1.25
CA ASN A 109 5.45 3.21 -0.01
C ASN A 109 4.61 4.32 0.64
N SER A 110 3.78 4.99 -0.16
CA SER A 110 2.89 6.06 0.28
C SER A 110 1.49 5.59 0.67
N TYR A 111 1.19 4.28 0.53
CA TYR A 111 -0.10 3.71 0.95
C TYR A 111 -0.30 3.83 2.46
N ARG A 112 -1.51 4.17 2.88
CA ARG A 112 -1.87 4.33 4.29
C ARG A 112 -3.18 3.61 4.61
N SER A 113 -3.30 3.17 5.86
CA SER A 113 -4.52 2.59 6.41
C SER A 113 -4.87 3.33 7.69
N PHE A 114 -6.09 3.78 7.79
CA PHE A 114 -6.59 4.57 8.92
C PHE A 114 -7.61 3.73 9.69
N ASN A 115 -7.36 3.57 11.00
CA ASN A 115 -8.36 3.00 11.89
C ASN A 115 -9.45 4.03 12.15
N ILE A 116 -10.69 3.61 12.00
CA ILE A 116 -11.86 4.43 12.26
C ILE A 116 -12.33 4.21 13.70
N PRO A 117 -12.67 5.28 14.42
CA PRO A 117 -13.30 5.17 15.74
C PRO A 117 -14.58 4.36 15.71
N THR A 118 -14.90 3.67 16.78
CA THR A 118 -16.08 2.78 16.87
C THR A 118 -17.39 3.55 16.69
N GLU A 119 -17.42 4.80 17.12
CA GLU A 119 -18.56 5.71 17.02
C GLU A 119 -18.93 6.05 15.57
N LEU A 120 -17.97 5.92 14.66
CA LEU A 120 -18.15 6.13 13.22
C LEU A 120 -18.34 4.81 12.45
N ALA A 121 -18.40 3.67 13.15
CA ALA A 121 -18.65 2.39 12.51
C ALA A 121 -20.02 2.38 11.83
N GLY A 122 -20.07 2.02 10.53
CA GLY A 122 -21.30 2.06 9.73
C GLY A 122 -21.62 3.44 9.12
N ASN A 123 -20.84 4.47 9.43
CA ASN A 123 -20.96 5.78 8.81
C ASN A 123 -19.79 6.04 7.86
N ASP A 124 -19.93 5.66 6.59
CA ASP A 124 -18.91 5.81 5.56
C ASP A 124 -18.48 7.25 5.37
N THR A 125 -19.45 8.16 5.34
CA THR A 125 -19.21 9.59 5.16
C THR A 125 -18.40 10.17 6.33
N GLY A 126 -18.80 9.85 7.57
CA GLY A 126 -18.09 10.27 8.77
C GLY A 126 -16.66 9.68 8.84
N SER A 127 -16.52 8.41 8.47
CA SER A 127 -15.24 7.69 8.40
C SER A 127 -14.28 8.34 7.41
N LEU A 128 -14.79 8.72 6.25
CA LEU A 128 -14.00 9.37 5.21
C LEU A 128 -13.57 10.78 5.63
N LYS A 129 -14.48 11.58 6.20
CA LYS A 129 -14.18 12.91 6.75
C LYS A 129 -13.08 12.83 7.81
N HIS A 130 -13.25 11.97 8.82
CA HIS A 130 -12.26 11.74 9.86
C HIS A 130 -10.89 11.35 9.29
N THR A 131 -10.87 10.50 8.27
CA THR A 131 -9.64 10.08 7.60
C THR A 131 -8.94 11.24 6.91
N LEU A 132 -9.68 12.04 6.12
CA LEU A 132 -9.11 13.17 5.39
C LEU A 132 -8.65 14.29 6.32
N GLU A 133 -9.35 14.59 7.40
CA GLU A 133 -8.89 15.53 8.42
C GLU A 133 -7.52 15.12 9.02
N ARG A 134 -7.37 13.83 9.30
CA ARG A 134 -6.08 13.29 9.78
C ARG A 134 -4.99 13.34 8.71
N ARG A 135 -5.35 13.10 7.44
CA ARG A 135 -4.41 13.14 6.33
C ARG A 135 -3.96 14.57 6.03
N MET A 136 -4.87 15.52 5.98
CA MET A 136 -4.60 16.94 5.75
C MET A 136 -3.63 17.53 6.78
N LYS A 137 -3.71 17.12 8.06
CA LYS A 137 -2.75 17.53 9.10
C LYS A 137 -1.30 17.11 8.80
N ARG A 138 -1.10 16.13 7.90
CA ARG A 138 0.22 15.61 7.53
C ARG A 138 0.74 16.17 6.20
N TYR A 139 -0.11 16.75 5.36
CA TYR A 139 0.30 17.28 4.06
C TYR A 139 1.43 18.31 4.17
N GLY A 140 1.36 19.20 5.16
CA GLY A 140 2.41 20.19 5.38
C GLY A 140 3.76 19.61 5.80
N ASN A 141 3.76 18.50 6.53
CA ASN A 141 4.98 17.87 7.02
C ASN A 141 5.62 16.91 6.00
N GLU A 142 4.80 16.27 5.18
CA GLU A 142 5.26 15.25 4.22
C GLU A 142 5.54 15.85 2.83
N ASN A 143 5.21 17.10 2.60
CA ASN A 143 5.31 17.80 1.30
C ASN A 143 4.62 17.04 0.14
N THR A 144 3.51 16.35 0.45
CA THR A 144 2.83 15.39 -0.44
C THR A 144 1.35 15.72 -0.57
N ILE A 145 1.02 16.94 -0.98
CA ILE A 145 -0.36 17.32 -1.28
C ILE A 145 -0.75 16.66 -2.62
N PRO A 146 -1.84 15.88 -2.70
CA PRO A 146 -2.30 15.34 -3.97
C PRO A 146 -2.91 16.45 -4.85
N ASP A 147 -2.85 16.27 -6.16
CA ASP A 147 -3.57 17.13 -7.11
C ASP A 147 -5.05 16.72 -7.24
N LEU A 148 -5.35 15.45 -6.94
CA LEU A 148 -6.67 14.87 -7.06
C LEU A 148 -6.93 13.84 -5.95
N ILE A 149 -8.12 13.89 -5.37
CA ILE A 149 -8.67 12.83 -4.51
C ILE A 149 -9.72 12.06 -5.30
N LEU A 150 -9.59 10.73 -5.34
CA LEU A 150 -10.59 9.80 -5.84
C LEU A 150 -11.25 9.09 -4.66
N ILE A 151 -12.59 9.07 -4.63
CA ILE A 151 -13.38 8.40 -3.61
C ILE A 151 -14.10 7.20 -4.23
N ASP A 152 -13.94 6.01 -3.66
CA ASP A 152 -14.85 4.88 -3.94
C ASP A 152 -16.14 5.08 -3.14
N GLY A 153 -17.11 5.77 -3.75
CA GLY A 153 -18.31 6.13 -3.02
C GLY A 153 -19.29 7.02 -3.78
N GLY A 154 -20.46 7.23 -3.19
CA GLY A 154 -21.58 7.96 -3.79
C GLY A 154 -21.48 9.49 -3.66
N ALA A 155 -22.50 10.17 -4.22
CA ALA A 155 -22.61 11.63 -4.20
C ALA A 155 -22.59 12.22 -2.78
N ASN A 156 -23.17 11.54 -1.79
CA ASN A 156 -23.18 12.01 -0.40
C ASN A 156 -21.75 12.10 0.18
N GLN A 157 -20.91 11.12 -0.13
CA GLN A 157 -19.52 11.11 0.30
C GLN A 157 -18.71 12.20 -0.42
N LEU A 158 -18.91 12.35 -1.74
CA LEU A 158 -18.30 13.41 -2.54
C LEU A 158 -18.63 14.79 -1.97
N ASN A 159 -19.93 15.10 -1.77
CA ASN A 159 -20.40 16.38 -1.24
C ASN A 159 -19.83 16.66 0.16
N ALA A 160 -19.78 15.64 1.01
CA ALA A 160 -19.24 15.79 2.36
C ALA A 160 -17.76 16.15 2.38
N ILE A 161 -16.97 15.59 1.44
CA ILE A 161 -15.54 15.90 1.33
C ILE A 161 -15.31 17.26 0.66
N GLN A 162 -16.11 17.62 -0.34
CA GLN A 162 -16.06 18.96 -0.93
C GLN A 162 -16.33 20.04 0.13
N ASN A 163 -17.34 19.84 0.97
CA ASN A 163 -17.65 20.75 2.09
C ASN A 163 -16.51 20.80 3.13
N LEU A 164 -15.88 19.68 3.43
CA LEU A 164 -14.71 19.63 4.31
C LEU A 164 -13.54 20.45 3.75
N LEU A 165 -13.23 20.27 2.48
CA LEU A 165 -12.11 20.95 1.81
C LEU A 165 -12.38 22.45 1.66
N SER A 166 -13.61 22.86 1.32
CA SER A 166 -14.01 24.26 1.17
C SER A 166 -13.78 25.07 2.46
N ASN A 167 -13.91 24.42 3.62
CA ASN A 167 -13.68 25.00 4.93
C ASN A 167 -12.24 24.79 5.46
N SER A 168 -11.31 24.45 4.60
CA SER A 168 -9.91 24.18 4.95
C SER A 168 -8.92 24.97 4.09
N ASN A 169 -7.64 24.88 4.43
CA ASN A 169 -6.56 25.44 3.61
C ASN A 169 -6.39 24.72 2.25
N TYR A 170 -7.15 23.65 2.00
CA TYR A 170 -7.08 22.79 0.81
C TYR A 170 -8.30 22.96 -0.10
N LYS A 171 -8.94 24.13 -0.09
CA LYS A 171 -10.17 24.44 -0.86
C LYS A 171 -10.03 24.26 -2.39
N ASN A 172 -8.81 24.32 -2.92
CA ASN A 172 -8.51 24.17 -4.35
C ASN A 172 -8.20 22.71 -4.74
N LEU A 173 -8.23 21.77 -3.79
CA LEU A 173 -7.96 20.37 -4.06
C LEU A 173 -9.13 19.73 -4.82
N ASN A 174 -8.83 19.09 -5.94
CA ASN A 174 -9.84 18.46 -6.76
C ASN A 174 -10.31 17.12 -6.15
N VAL A 175 -11.61 16.87 -6.20
CA VAL A 175 -12.21 15.62 -5.73
C VAL A 175 -13.18 15.10 -6.77
N ILE A 176 -13.06 13.81 -7.06
CA ILE A 176 -14.04 13.05 -7.85
C ILE A 176 -14.40 11.78 -7.10
N SER A 177 -15.54 11.20 -7.44
CA SER A 177 -15.92 9.89 -6.94
C SER A 177 -16.27 8.93 -8.07
N ILE A 178 -16.02 7.64 -7.82
CA ILE A 178 -16.39 6.54 -8.71
C ILE A 178 -17.51 5.73 -8.06
N VAL A 179 -18.62 5.58 -8.78
CA VAL A 179 -19.85 4.92 -8.30
C VAL A 179 -20.14 3.73 -9.17
N LYS A 180 -20.37 2.57 -8.57
CA LYS A 180 -20.85 1.40 -9.31
C LYS A 180 -22.22 1.67 -9.93
N GLY A 181 -22.33 1.43 -11.24
CA GLY A 181 -23.61 1.56 -11.93
C GLY A 181 -24.66 0.60 -11.36
N LYS A 182 -25.92 1.03 -11.39
CA LYS A 182 -27.08 0.21 -11.02
C LYS A 182 -27.40 -0.77 -12.16
N GLY A 183 -27.07 -2.06 -12.02
CA GLY A 183 -27.44 -3.09 -13.00
C GLY A 183 -26.77 -4.44 -12.75
N ARG A 184 -27.43 -5.56 -13.18
CA ARG A 184 -26.91 -6.93 -13.05
C ARG A 184 -25.90 -7.33 -14.14
N VAL A 185 -25.83 -6.58 -15.23
CA VAL A 185 -24.94 -6.82 -16.37
C VAL A 185 -23.92 -5.70 -16.39
N LYS A 186 -22.61 -6.01 -16.33
CA LYS A 186 -21.43 -5.10 -16.35
C LYS A 186 -21.79 -3.61 -16.34
N ALA A 187 -22.30 -3.14 -15.20
CA ALA A 187 -22.73 -1.75 -15.06
C ALA A 187 -21.50 -0.86 -15.22
N THR A 188 -21.56 0.02 -16.20
CA THR A 188 -20.55 1.07 -16.39
C THR A 188 -20.53 1.94 -15.15
N GLU A 189 -19.36 2.16 -14.60
CA GLU A 189 -19.23 3.04 -13.44
C GLU A 189 -19.45 4.48 -13.84
N THR A 190 -20.03 5.26 -12.95
CA THR A 190 -20.26 6.68 -13.12
C THR A 190 -19.20 7.46 -12.33
N ILE A 191 -18.58 8.42 -12.97
CA ILE A 191 -17.64 9.33 -12.32
C ILE A 191 -18.38 10.63 -12.00
N LEU A 192 -18.34 11.03 -10.72
CA LEU A 192 -18.97 12.26 -10.24
C LEU A 192 -17.87 13.29 -9.90
N SER A 193 -18.14 14.54 -10.23
CA SER A 193 -17.32 15.71 -9.85
C SER A 193 -18.17 16.78 -9.20
N SER A 194 -17.56 17.88 -8.77
CA SER A 194 -18.28 19.07 -8.27
C SER A 194 -19.22 19.68 -9.32
N LYS A 195 -18.98 19.42 -10.60
CA LYS A 195 -19.78 19.93 -11.72
C LYS A 195 -20.86 18.94 -12.19
N GLY A 196 -21.01 17.79 -11.53
CA GLY A 196 -21.93 16.72 -11.89
C GLY A 196 -21.21 15.49 -12.45
N ILE A 197 -21.92 14.74 -13.30
CA ILE A 197 -21.39 13.54 -13.94
C ILE A 197 -20.32 13.93 -14.97
N LEU A 198 -19.14 13.30 -14.86
CA LEU A 198 -18.10 13.36 -15.87
C LEU A 198 -18.37 12.29 -16.92
N GLU A 199 -18.61 12.73 -18.15
CA GLU A 199 -18.73 11.83 -19.30
C GLU A 199 -17.35 11.33 -19.70
N ILE A 200 -17.07 10.08 -19.44
CA ILE A 200 -15.81 9.41 -19.73
C ILE A 200 -16.08 8.17 -20.58
N ASP A 201 -15.41 8.06 -21.72
CA ASP A 201 -15.42 6.82 -22.49
C ASP A 201 -14.85 5.68 -21.64
N ASN A 202 -15.66 4.63 -21.46
CA ASN A 202 -15.31 3.46 -20.64
C ASN A 202 -14.13 2.63 -21.20
N LYS A 203 -13.71 2.89 -22.42
CA LYS A 203 -12.53 2.32 -23.07
C LYS A 203 -11.29 3.21 -22.96
N SER A 204 -11.44 4.44 -22.47
CA SER A 204 -10.33 5.38 -22.33
C SER A 204 -9.30 4.92 -21.29
N SER A 205 -8.03 5.27 -21.50
CA SER A 205 -6.98 4.97 -20.53
C SER A 205 -7.22 5.67 -19.20
N ALA A 206 -7.85 6.85 -19.19
CA ALA A 206 -8.24 7.56 -17.97
C ALA A 206 -9.28 6.77 -17.16
N TYR A 207 -10.32 6.25 -17.82
CA TYR A 207 -11.34 5.44 -17.13
C TYR A 207 -10.76 4.16 -16.55
N LEU A 208 -9.93 3.44 -17.34
CA LEU A 208 -9.26 2.21 -16.89
C LEU A 208 -8.32 2.47 -15.72
N LEU A 209 -7.66 3.64 -15.69
CA LEU A 209 -6.83 4.07 -14.57
C LEU A 209 -7.65 4.28 -13.29
N LEU A 210 -8.80 4.96 -13.38
CA LEU A 210 -9.70 5.17 -12.23
C LEU A 210 -10.23 3.85 -11.67
N GLN A 211 -10.57 2.90 -12.54
CA GLN A 211 -10.96 1.54 -12.13
C GLN A 211 -9.82 0.81 -11.42
N GLU A 212 -8.60 0.85 -11.98
CA GLU A 212 -7.42 0.23 -11.38
C GLU A 212 -7.15 0.80 -9.98
N MET A 213 -7.22 2.12 -9.83
CA MET A 213 -7.02 2.79 -8.53
C MET A 213 -8.05 2.38 -7.50
N ARG A 214 -9.34 2.32 -7.89
CA ARG A 214 -10.42 1.84 -7.03
C ARG A 214 -10.20 0.40 -6.59
N ASP A 215 -9.92 -0.49 -7.54
CA ASP A 215 -9.72 -1.91 -7.27
C ASP A 215 -8.50 -2.12 -6.36
N GLU A 216 -7.44 -1.34 -6.55
CA GLU A 216 -6.26 -1.38 -5.68
C GLU A 216 -6.57 -0.85 -4.27
N ALA A 217 -7.37 0.22 -4.13
CA ALA A 217 -7.80 0.73 -2.83
C ALA A 217 -8.62 -0.33 -2.08
N HIS A 218 -9.58 -0.95 -2.77
CA HIS A 218 -10.39 -2.04 -2.21
C HIS A 218 -9.53 -3.25 -1.83
N ARG A 219 -8.61 -3.69 -2.70
CA ARG A 219 -7.66 -4.78 -2.41
C ARG A 219 -6.80 -4.49 -1.20
N PHE A 220 -6.31 -3.25 -1.07
CA PHE A 220 -5.49 -2.82 0.06
C PHE A 220 -6.30 -2.78 1.35
N ALA A 221 -7.55 -2.31 1.31
CA ALA A 221 -8.47 -2.31 2.44
C ALA A 221 -8.74 -3.73 2.96
N ILE A 222 -9.07 -4.68 2.07
CA ILE A 222 -9.27 -6.09 2.44
C ILE A 222 -8.02 -6.66 3.11
N LYS A 223 -6.82 -6.36 2.61
CA LYS A 223 -5.56 -6.82 3.21
C LYS A 223 -5.37 -6.25 4.61
N ALA A 224 -5.64 -4.95 4.80
CA ALA A 224 -5.57 -4.28 6.10
C ALA A 224 -6.57 -4.88 7.11
N GLN A 225 -7.80 -5.12 6.67
CA GLN A 225 -8.84 -5.77 7.46
C GLN A 225 -8.45 -7.17 7.90
N ARG A 226 -7.99 -8.03 6.97
CA ARG A 226 -7.53 -9.40 7.28
C ARG A 226 -6.39 -9.39 8.31
N LYS A 227 -5.45 -8.45 8.17
CA LYS A 227 -4.36 -8.28 9.14
C LYS A 227 -4.88 -7.92 10.53
N LYS A 228 -5.89 -7.04 10.61
CA LYS A 228 -6.50 -6.61 11.87
C LYS A 228 -7.30 -7.76 12.51
N LYS A 229 -8.16 -8.44 11.73
CA LYS A 229 -8.92 -9.62 12.18
C LYS A 229 -8.00 -10.72 12.71
N ASN A 230 -6.94 -11.07 11.97
CA ASN A 230 -5.96 -12.07 12.42
C ASN A 230 -5.25 -11.65 13.70
N LYS A 231 -5.01 -10.35 13.91
CA LYS A 231 -4.45 -9.84 15.17
C LYS A 231 -5.43 -10.01 16.30
N THR A 232 -6.70 -9.67 16.11
CA THR A 232 -7.76 -9.80 17.12
C THR A 232 -7.98 -11.28 17.51
N ILE A 233 -8.04 -12.19 16.54
CA ILE A 233 -8.18 -13.64 16.80
C ILE A 233 -7.00 -14.15 17.64
N LYS A 234 -5.76 -13.79 17.29
CA LYS A 234 -4.57 -14.19 18.05
C LYS A 234 -4.60 -13.70 19.49
N TYR A 235 -5.12 -12.50 19.72
CA TYR A 235 -5.29 -11.97 21.08
C TYR A 235 -6.38 -12.73 21.83
N SER A 236 -7.51 -13.04 21.20
CA SER A 236 -8.62 -13.78 21.80
C SER A 236 -8.23 -15.19 22.24
N GLU A 237 -7.54 -15.97 21.39
CA GLU A 237 -7.07 -17.31 21.74
C GLU A 237 -6.09 -17.32 22.95
N LEU A 238 -5.25 -16.27 23.05
CA LEU A 238 -4.36 -16.14 24.22
C LEU A 238 -5.09 -15.67 25.48
N ASP A 239 -6.27 -15.04 25.36
CA ASP A 239 -7.11 -14.63 26.49
C ASP A 239 -7.76 -15.83 27.19
N GLU A 240 -8.01 -16.90 26.45
CA GLU A 240 -8.61 -18.13 26.97
C GLU A 240 -7.62 -18.95 27.83
N ILE A 241 -6.31 -18.65 27.70
CA ILE A 241 -5.28 -19.39 28.43
C ILE A 241 -5.14 -18.87 29.86
N ARG A 242 -5.43 -19.70 30.84
CA ARG A 242 -5.33 -19.34 32.25
C ARG A 242 -3.90 -18.89 32.63
N GLY A 243 -3.78 -17.69 33.18
CA GLY A 243 -2.51 -17.11 33.62
C GLY A 243 -1.79 -16.27 32.54
N VAL A 244 -2.34 -16.18 31.34
CA VAL A 244 -1.83 -15.31 30.27
C VAL A 244 -2.56 -13.97 30.32
N GLY A 245 -1.99 -12.98 31.01
CA GLY A 245 -2.50 -11.60 31.03
C GLY A 245 -1.94 -10.73 29.90
N GLU A 246 -2.43 -9.49 29.80
CA GLU A 246 -2.08 -8.52 28.74
C GLU A 246 -0.55 -8.33 28.54
N LYS A 247 0.23 -8.30 29.63
CA LYS A 247 1.70 -8.17 29.54
C LYS A 247 2.34 -9.40 28.90
N THR A 248 1.94 -10.60 29.35
CA THR A 248 2.43 -11.87 28.82
C THR A 248 2.07 -12.05 27.36
N LYS A 249 0.83 -11.73 26.96
CA LYS A 249 0.40 -11.74 25.55
C LYS A 249 1.25 -10.86 24.67
N LYS A 250 1.51 -9.61 25.11
CA LYS A 250 2.34 -8.67 24.35
C LYS A 250 3.76 -9.21 24.15
N ILE A 251 4.35 -9.82 25.16
CA ILE A 251 5.70 -10.43 25.08
C ILE A 251 5.68 -11.60 24.10
N LEU A 252 4.77 -12.57 24.29
CA LEU A 252 4.65 -13.74 23.43
C LEU A 252 4.45 -13.38 21.96
N LEU A 253 3.53 -12.44 21.65
CA LEU A 253 3.26 -12.03 20.29
C LEU A 253 4.38 -11.17 19.67
N LYS A 254 5.14 -10.43 20.48
CA LYS A 254 6.31 -9.68 20.02
C LYS A 254 7.44 -10.61 19.62
N GLU A 255 7.71 -11.64 20.44
CA GLU A 255 8.85 -12.55 20.30
C GLU A 255 8.61 -13.60 19.21
N PHE A 256 7.46 -14.27 19.25
CA PHE A 256 7.18 -15.41 18.37
C PHE A 256 6.31 -15.08 17.16
N LYS A 257 5.60 -13.94 17.12
CA LYS A 257 4.78 -13.43 16.00
C LYS A 257 3.65 -14.39 15.52
N SER A 258 3.60 -15.62 16.00
CA SER A 258 2.67 -16.68 15.57
C SER A 258 2.21 -17.52 16.74
N LEU A 259 0.88 -17.73 16.86
CA LEU A 259 0.30 -18.67 17.83
C LEU A 259 0.79 -20.10 17.63
N LYS A 260 0.93 -20.54 16.37
CA LYS A 260 1.45 -21.87 16.06
C LYS A 260 2.86 -22.08 16.63
N LYS A 261 3.71 -21.04 16.56
CA LYS A 261 5.04 -21.09 17.19
C LYS A 261 4.98 -21.12 18.71
N ILE A 262 4.07 -20.33 19.31
CA ILE A 262 3.91 -20.31 20.78
C ILE A 262 3.45 -21.69 21.27
N LYS A 263 2.48 -22.31 20.59
CA LYS A 263 1.97 -23.66 20.93
C LYS A 263 2.98 -24.78 20.65
N SER A 264 3.99 -24.55 19.83
CA SER A 264 5.05 -25.54 19.55
C SER A 264 6.26 -25.48 20.50
N LEU A 265 6.27 -24.51 21.44
CA LEU A 265 7.35 -24.37 22.41
C LEU A 265 7.22 -25.41 23.53
N SER A 266 8.34 -25.93 23.96
CA SER A 266 8.41 -26.78 25.15
C SER A 266 8.15 -25.97 26.43
N ILE A 267 7.77 -26.67 27.50
CA ILE A 267 7.57 -26.03 28.82
C ILE A 267 8.84 -25.32 29.30
N GLN A 268 10.01 -25.87 28.99
CA GLN A 268 11.30 -25.28 29.39
C GLN A 268 11.55 -23.96 28.63
N GLU A 269 11.29 -23.90 27.30
CA GLU A 269 11.40 -22.69 26.51
C GLU A 269 10.40 -21.63 26.96
N LEU A 270 9.16 -22.01 27.27
CA LEU A 270 8.14 -21.08 27.76
C LEU A 270 8.53 -20.50 29.14
N LYS A 271 9.17 -21.26 30.01
CA LYS A 271 9.68 -20.78 31.33
C LYS A 271 10.85 -19.81 31.20
N ALA A 272 11.65 -19.90 30.14
CA ALA A 272 12.75 -18.99 29.89
C ALA A 272 12.27 -17.57 29.50
N ILE A 273 10.98 -17.43 29.15
CA ILE A 273 10.39 -16.15 28.76
C ILE A 273 10.08 -15.32 30.01
N LYS A 274 10.54 -14.09 30.04
CA LYS A 274 10.27 -13.14 31.13
C LYS A 274 8.76 -13.01 31.38
N CYS A 275 8.33 -13.11 32.62
CA CYS A 275 6.93 -13.05 33.07
C CYS A 275 6.09 -14.33 32.87
N ILE A 276 6.66 -15.46 32.52
CA ILE A 276 5.96 -16.74 32.45
C ILE A 276 6.42 -17.64 33.63
N ASN A 277 5.49 -17.98 34.51
CA ASN A 277 5.73 -18.94 35.59
C ASN A 277 5.41 -20.37 35.14
N GLN A 278 5.77 -21.37 36.00
CA GLN A 278 5.55 -22.78 35.71
C GLN A 278 4.08 -23.11 35.37
N LYS A 279 3.11 -22.54 36.10
CA LYS A 279 1.68 -22.81 35.91
C LYS A 279 1.22 -22.26 34.54
N THR A 280 1.63 -21.07 34.19
CA THR A 280 1.30 -20.42 32.89
C THR A 280 1.97 -21.16 31.73
N ALA A 281 3.22 -21.61 31.87
CA ALA A 281 3.90 -22.40 30.84
C ALA A 281 3.17 -23.69 30.52
N VAL A 282 2.73 -24.42 31.57
CA VAL A 282 1.94 -25.65 31.42
C VAL A 282 0.57 -25.34 30.77
N SER A 283 -0.10 -24.25 31.16
CA SER A 283 -1.38 -23.87 30.55
C SER A 283 -1.24 -23.56 29.07
N ILE A 284 -0.15 -22.90 28.64
CA ILE A 284 0.12 -22.62 27.24
C ILE A 284 0.43 -23.89 26.44
N TYR A 285 1.21 -24.80 27.04
CA TYR A 285 1.60 -26.05 26.39
C TYR A 285 0.42 -27.01 26.16
N ASN A 286 -0.58 -27.00 27.03
CA ASN A 286 -1.76 -27.85 26.97
C ASN A 286 -2.90 -27.28 26.08
N THR A 287 -2.69 -26.12 25.44
CA THR A 287 -3.67 -25.47 24.57
C THR A 287 -3.30 -25.66 23.09
#